data_bf391e15e911cb523e92a64c2d42ab1a
#
_entry.id   bf391e15e911cb523e92a64c2d42ab1a
#
_cell.length_a   1.000
_cell.length_b   1.000
_cell.length_c   1.000
_cell.angle_alpha   90.00
_cell.angle_beta   90.00
_cell.angle_gamma   90.00
#
_symmetry.space_group_name_H-M   'P 1'
#
loop_
_entity.id
_entity.type
_entity.pdbx_description
1 polymer ?
#
loop_
_entity_poly.entity_id
_entity_poly.type
_entity_poly.pdbx_seq_one_letter_code
_entity_poly.pdbx_strand_id
1 'polypeptide(L)'
;MNAEYLDRSLSHRVGAVRTDCANALDRVMRQNAAAGRLASGASLKMFKDETLSAFQRAYIDAQQFTFSLTESHEEGLVTKLRGCASEMIDALMSEVTERSGRLGIQGEVVPNQLEAIRHGLEDIRARLTDDFRFGMKGSERLKKDPVVSIVSNQTNSPGAVQQIGVGDFSQKAFVQNHQPLIDAINKALASPEYQSLRPDQKDALKDVADTLLEEAKKEKPDPGKLKRWGHRLADLGKDLGLHVLATEIVHIMGGMFSG
;
A
#
# COMPACT_ATOMS: atom_id res chain seq x y z
N MET A 1 28.46 10.24 4.77
CA MET A 1 27.00 10.56 4.70
C MET A 1 26.82 11.95 4.12
N ASN A 2 25.94 12.15 3.18
CA ASN A 2 25.69 13.48 2.57
C ASN A 2 24.68 14.24 3.48
N ALA A 3 25.22 15.08 4.39
CA ALA A 3 24.39 15.88 5.32
C ALA A 3 23.39 16.77 4.59
N GLU A 4 23.77 17.28 3.42
CA GLU A 4 22.91 18.11 2.56
C GLU A 4 21.70 17.32 2.02
N TYR A 5 21.87 16.03 1.73
CA TYR A 5 20.76 15.19 1.30
C TYR A 5 19.73 14.97 2.43
N LEU A 6 20.21 14.75 3.66
CA LEU A 6 19.33 14.64 4.82
C LEU A 6 18.51 15.94 5.01
N ASP A 7 19.20 17.09 5.03
CA ASP A 7 18.56 18.38 5.27
C ASP A 7 17.49 18.68 4.19
N ARG A 8 17.82 18.46 2.91
CA ARG A 8 16.87 18.61 1.80
C ARG A 8 15.67 17.67 1.92
N SER A 9 15.92 16.42 2.31
CA SER A 9 14.85 15.44 2.47
C SER A 9 13.93 15.76 3.65
N LEU A 10 14.46 16.31 4.73
CA LEU A 10 13.67 16.78 5.87
C LEU A 10 12.82 18.01 5.49
N SER A 11 13.40 18.99 4.77
CA SER A 11 12.64 20.15 4.27
C SER A 11 11.52 19.75 3.31
N HIS A 12 11.74 18.76 2.44
CA HIS A 12 10.69 18.25 1.59
C HIS A 12 9.53 17.64 2.38
N ARG A 13 9.81 16.95 3.50
CA ARG A 13 8.78 16.40 4.39
C ARG A 13 7.94 17.48 5.07
N VAL A 14 8.53 18.62 5.39
CA VAL A 14 7.78 19.78 5.89
C VAL A 14 6.77 20.26 4.86
N GLY A 15 7.17 20.39 3.59
CA GLY A 15 6.26 20.74 2.51
C GLY A 15 5.14 19.72 2.29
N ALA A 16 5.48 18.44 2.35
CA ALA A 16 4.53 17.34 2.18
C ALA A 16 3.47 17.34 3.29
N VAL A 17 3.86 17.38 4.57
CA VAL A 17 2.90 17.38 5.68
C VAL A 17 1.99 18.60 5.69
N ARG A 18 2.49 19.76 5.28
CA ARG A 18 1.69 20.98 5.08
C ARG A 18 0.58 20.73 4.06
N THR A 19 0.92 20.20 2.90
CA THR A 19 -0.03 19.92 1.82
C THR A 19 -1.07 18.87 2.24
N ASP A 20 -0.65 17.79 2.89
CA ASP A 20 -1.52 16.72 3.35
C ASP A 20 -2.52 17.23 4.41
N CYS A 21 -2.03 18.04 5.35
CA CYS A 21 -2.88 18.67 6.38
C CYS A 21 -3.89 19.61 5.72
N ALA A 22 -3.45 20.48 4.81
CA ALA A 22 -4.33 21.39 4.08
C ALA A 22 -5.49 20.64 3.41
N ASN A 23 -5.18 19.55 2.69
CA ASN A 23 -6.16 18.70 2.03
C ASN A 23 -7.11 18.02 3.03
N ALA A 24 -6.61 17.57 4.18
CA ALA A 24 -7.43 16.96 5.22
C ALA A 24 -8.42 17.97 5.83
N LEU A 25 -7.94 19.17 6.16
CA LEU A 25 -8.78 20.23 6.71
C LEU A 25 -9.85 20.69 5.71
N ASP A 26 -9.51 20.83 4.42
CA ASP A 26 -10.47 21.17 3.36
C ASP A 26 -11.54 20.08 3.20
N ARG A 27 -11.19 18.82 3.39
CA ARG A 27 -12.14 17.70 3.42
C ARG A 27 -13.09 17.81 4.59
N VAL A 28 -12.59 18.09 5.79
CA VAL A 28 -13.39 18.32 7.00
C VAL A 28 -14.37 19.50 6.79
N MET A 29 -13.90 20.61 6.22
CA MET A 29 -14.75 21.76 5.91
C MET A 29 -15.90 21.38 4.98
N ARG A 30 -15.61 20.69 3.88
CA ARG A 30 -16.64 20.25 2.92
C ARG A 30 -17.66 19.30 3.55
N GLN A 31 -17.22 18.34 4.36
CA GLN A 31 -18.09 17.41 5.05
C GLN A 31 -19.02 18.12 6.06
N ASN A 32 -18.47 19.05 6.85
CA ASN A 32 -19.26 19.78 7.84
C ASN A 32 -20.16 20.83 7.19
N ALA A 33 -19.77 21.44 6.08
CA ALA A 33 -20.63 22.32 5.29
C ALA A 33 -21.84 21.56 4.72
N ALA A 34 -21.62 20.39 4.13
CA ALA A 34 -22.69 19.54 3.63
C ALA A 34 -23.65 19.07 4.74
N ALA A 35 -23.16 18.93 5.97
CA ALA A 35 -23.96 18.58 7.14
C ALA A 35 -24.59 19.79 7.85
N GLY A 36 -24.43 21.02 7.34
CA GLY A 36 -24.95 22.24 7.94
C GLY A 36 -24.33 22.64 9.28
N ARG A 37 -23.14 22.09 9.62
CA ARG A 37 -22.48 22.30 10.90
C ARG A 37 -21.06 22.85 10.80
N LEU A 38 -20.77 23.60 9.72
CA LEU A 38 -19.43 24.15 9.48
C LEU A 38 -18.97 25.05 10.64
N ALA A 39 -19.80 25.99 11.07
CA ALA A 39 -19.53 26.89 12.19
C ALA A 39 -19.80 26.24 13.55
N SER A 40 -19.10 25.12 13.85
CA SER A 40 -19.34 24.36 15.09
C SER A 40 -18.04 23.95 15.78
N GLY A 41 -18.11 23.73 17.10
CA GLY A 41 -17.00 23.17 17.87
C GLY A 41 -16.56 21.77 17.38
N ALA A 42 -17.48 21.02 16.74
CA ALA A 42 -17.15 19.74 16.13
C ALA A 42 -16.14 19.91 14.98
N SER A 43 -16.25 20.96 14.15
CA SER A 43 -15.29 21.25 13.08
C SER A 43 -13.90 21.55 13.66
N LEU A 44 -13.84 22.34 14.72
CA LEU A 44 -12.56 22.65 15.40
C LEU A 44 -11.94 21.41 16.05
N LYS A 45 -12.75 20.54 16.63
CA LYS A 45 -12.26 19.26 17.18
C LYS A 45 -11.66 18.38 16.08
N MET A 46 -12.34 18.24 14.94
CA MET A 46 -11.84 17.49 13.80
C MET A 46 -10.54 18.10 13.25
N PHE A 47 -10.43 19.43 13.19
CA PHE A 47 -9.20 20.11 12.82
C PHE A 47 -8.04 19.73 13.75
N LYS A 48 -8.29 19.76 15.07
CA LYS A 48 -7.29 19.30 16.06
C LYS A 48 -6.85 17.88 15.78
N ASP A 49 -7.80 16.94 15.69
CA ASP A 49 -7.51 15.50 15.54
C ASP A 49 -6.72 15.22 14.25
N GLU A 50 -7.11 15.83 13.11
CA GLU A 50 -6.41 15.69 11.84
C GLU A 50 -5.00 16.28 11.89
N THR A 51 -4.83 17.47 12.48
CA THR A 51 -3.54 18.16 12.57
C THR A 51 -2.55 17.39 13.45
N LEU A 52 -2.97 16.93 14.64
CA LEU A 52 -2.11 16.14 15.53
C LEU A 52 -1.73 14.82 14.89
N SER A 53 -2.67 14.15 14.22
CA SER A 53 -2.42 12.89 13.52
C SER A 53 -1.49 13.07 12.32
N ALA A 54 -1.63 14.14 11.54
CA ALA A 54 -0.74 14.45 10.43
C ALA A 54 0.70 14.68 10.90
N PHE A 55 0.88 15.49 11.94
CA PHE A 55 2.18 15.75 12.53
C PHE A 55 2.83 14.49 13.06
N GLN A 56 2.11 13.70 13.85
CA GLN A 56 2.65 12.48 14.45
C GLN A 56 3.16 11.50 13.37
N ARG A 57 2.38 11.27 12.31
CA ARG A 57 2.80 10.40 11.21
C ARG A 57 4.04 10.92 10.49
N ALA A 58 4.03 12.23 10.13
CA ALA A 58 5.14 12.83 9.41
C ALA A 58 6.44 12.87 10.24
N TYR A 59 6.34 13.12 11.54
CA TYR A 59 7.52 13.17 12.40
C TYR A 59 8.10 11.78 12.67
N ILE A 60 7.26 10.74 12.83
CA ILE A 60 7.71 9.35 12.90
C ILE A 60 8.40 8.95 11.58
N ASP A 61 7.85 9.32 10.43
CA ASP A 61 8.48 9.06 9.13
C ASP A 61 9.83 9.75 8.99
N ALA A 62 9.94 11.01 9.43
CA ALA A 62 11.21 11.74 9.44
C ALA A 62 12.27 11.08 10.31
N GLN A 63 11.88 10.58 11.49
CA GLN A 63 12.76 9.84 12.39
C GLN A 63 13.22 8.52 11.78
N GLN A 64 12.29 7.74 11.24
CA GLN A 64 12.60 6.47 10.60
C GLN A 64 13.54 6.67 9.41
N PHE A 65 13.26 7.66 8.56
CA PHE A 65 14.13 8.00 7.44
C PHE A 65 15.53 8.40 7.89
N THR A 66 15.63 9.28 8.90
CA THR A 66 16.92 9.73 9.45
C THR A 66 17.71 8.54 9.96
N PHE A 67 17.09 7.66 10.73
CA PHE A 67 17.74 6.46 11.23
C PHE A 67 18.15 5.49 10.12
N SER A 68 17.28 5.25 9.13
CA SER A 68 17.58 4.37 7.98
C SER A 68 18.79 4.87 7.18
N LEU A 69 18.95 6.20 7.08
CA LEU A 69 20.06 6.81 6.37
C LEU A 69 21.37 6.83 7.17
N THR A 70 21.29 6.96 8.49
CA THR A 70 22.44 7.25 9.35
C THR A 70 22.84 6.08 10.26
N GLU A 71 21.89 5.17 10.50
CA GLU A 71 22.00 4.09 11.50
C GLU A 71 22.38 4.59 12.90
N SER A 72 22.08 5.86 13.20
CA SER A 72 22.47 6.55 14.41
C SER A 72 21.32 7.39 14.96
N HIS A 73 21.35 7.63 16.26
CA HIS A 73 20.44 8.51 16.99
C HIS A 73 21.23 9.52 17.86
N GLU A 74 22.39 9.95 17.36
CA GLU A 74 23.26 10.91 18.03
C GLU A 74 22.59 12.27 18.21
N GLU A 75 23.04 13.06 19.21
CA GLU A 75 22.42 14.34 19.58
C GLU A 75 22.40 15.36 18.42
N GLY A 76 23.37 15.31 17.52
CA GLY A 76 23.36 16.14 16.31
C GLY A 76 22.17 15.86 15.38
N LEU A 77 21.77 14.58 15.25
CA LEU A 77 20.58 14.18 14.48
C LEU A 77 19.29 14.51 15.22
N VAL A 78 19.28 14.34 16.55
CA VAL A 78 18.16 14.76 17.40
C VAL A 78 17.88 16.25 17.22
N THR A 79 18.95 17.08 17.20
CA THR A 79 18.83 18.53 16.99
C THR A 79 18.25 18.87 15.61
N LYS A 80 18.71 18.20 14.55
CA LYS A 80 18.16 18.38 13.20
C LYS A 80 16.68 17.98 13.11
N LEU A 81 16.32 16.83 13.68
CA LEU A 81 14.93 16.37 13.74
C LEU A 81 14.03 17.33 14.54
N ARG A 82 14.55 17.86 15.66
CA ARG A 82 13.81 18.87 16.44
C ARG A 82 13.58 20.14 15.64
N GLY A 83 14.56 20.60 14.87
CA GLY A 83 14.41 21.74 13.95
C GLY A 83 13.35 21.46 12.90
N CYS A 84 13.44 20.32 12.20
CA CYS A 84 12.44 19.89 11.24
C CYS A 84 11.02 19.82 11.84
N ALA A 85 10.87 19.27 13.05
CA ALA A 85 9.59 19.21 13.76
C ALA A 85 9.03 20.61 14.07
N SER A 86 9.88 21.57 14.43
CA SER A 86 9.45 22.96 14.66
C SER A 86 8.92 23.59 13.38
N GLU A 87 9.62 23.41 12.25
CA GLU A 87 9.15 23.87 10.93
C GLU A 87 7.82 23.20 10.54
N MET A 88 7.65 21.90 10.80
CA MET A 88 6.38 21.20 10.59
C MET A 88 5.26 21.81 11.43
N ILE A 89 5.50 22.08 12.71
CA ILE A 89 4.52 22.69 13.61
C ILE A 89 4.09 24.06 13.09
N ASP A 90 5.04 24.91 12.70
CA ASP A 90 4.74 26.25 12.20
C ASP A 90 3.94 26.19 10.89
N ALA A 91 4.30 25.29 9.98
CA ALA A 91 3.57 25.07 8.73
C ALA A 91 2.13 24.59 8.99
N LEU A 92 1.94 23.62 9.90
CA LEU A 92 0.63 23.10 10.26
C LEU A 92 -0.23 24.15 10.97
N MET A 93 0.34 24.92 11.89
CA MET A 93 -0.36 26.00 12.59
C MET A 93 -0.80 27.10 11.64
N SER A 94 0.00 27.42 10.62
CA SER A 94 -0.39 28.35 9.56
C SER A 94 -1.65 27.87 8.83
N GLU A 95 -1.68 26.60 8.40
CA GLU A 95 -2.80 26.01 7.67
C GLU A 95 -4.08 25.95 8.53
N VAL A 96 -3.96 25.53 9.79
CA VAL A 96 -5.10 25.46 10.72
C VAL A 96 -5.65 26.87 11.03
N THR A 97 -4.78 27.84 11.27
CA THR A 97 -5.19 29.23 11.57
C THR A 97 -5.97 29.81 10.41
N GLU A 98 -5.46 29.70 9.19
CA GLU A 98 -6.11 30.21 7.99
C GLU A 98 -7.52 29.62 7.82
N ARG A 99 -7.65 28.29 7.95
CA ARG A 99 -8.94 27.61 7.74
C ARG A 99 -9.90 27.81 8.90
N SER A 100 -9.40 27.89 10.12
CA SER A 100 -10.23 28.19 11.30
C SER A 100 -10.91 29.54 11.18
N GLY A 101 -10.22 30.54 10.61
CA GLY A 101 -10.80 31.86 10.33
C GLY A 101 -11.97 31.80 9.33
N ARG A 102 -12.03 30.79 8.47
CA ARG A 102 -13.11 30.60 7.49
C ARG A 102 -14.34 29.87 8.04
N LEU A 103 -14.28 29.34 9.27
CA LEU A 103 -15.41 28.60 9.87
C LEU A 103 -16.56 29.49 10.31
N GLY A 104 -16.34 30.80 10.44
CA GLY A 104 -17.36 31.73 10.91
C GLY A 104 -17.69 31.60 12.40
N ILE A 105 -16.81 30.97 13.19
CA ILE A 105 -16.97 30.82 14.64
C ILE A 105 -16.46 32.11 15.31
N GLN A 106 -17.30 32.71 16.15
CA GLN A 106 -16.98 33.97 16.86
C GLN A 106 -16.46 33.75 18.29
N GLY A 107 -15.79 34.73 18.85
CA GLY A 107 -15.30 34.73 20.24
C GLY A 107 -13.97 34.00 20.44
N GLU A 108 -13.67 33.71 21.70
CA GLU A 108 -12.40 33.14 22.15
C GLU A 108 -12.25 31.61 21.86
N VAL A 109 -13.26 30.98 21.26
CA VAL A 109 -13.25 29.54 21.03
C VAL A 109 -12.15 29.15 20.04
N VAL A 110 -11.96 29.90 18.96
CA VAL A 110 -10.95 29.64 17.95
C VAL A 110 -9.52 29.83 18.50
N PRO A 111 -9.18 31.00 19.12
CA PRO A 111 -7.88 31.18 19.76
C PRO A 111 -7.54 30.11 20.77
N ASN A 112 -8.43 29.75 21.68
CA ASN A 112 -8.21 28.72 22.69
C ASN A 112 -7.97 27.33 22.05
N GLN A 113 -8.68 27.04 20.97
CA GLN A 113 -8.48 25.77 20.26
C GLN A 113 -7.15 25.74 19.51
N LEU A 114 -6.72 26.84 18.90
CA LEU A 114 -5.41 26.95 18.24
C LEU A 114 -4.27 26.78 19.24
N GLU A 115 -4.39 27.35 20.44
CA GLU A 115 -3.44 27.16 21.52
C GLU A 115 -3.40 25.69 21.96
N ALA A 116 -4.55 25.05 22.13
CA ALA A 116 -4.65 23.63 22.48
C ALA A 116 -4.08 22.69 21.38
N ILE A 117 -4.15 23.09 20.10
CA ILE A 117 -3.51 22.36 19.00
C ILE A 117 -1.99 22.52 19.10
N ARG A 118 -1.49 23.76 19.24
CA ARG A 118 -0.04 24.04 19.38
C ARG A 118 0.55 23.24 20.53
N HIS A 119 -0.10 23.27 21.68
CA HIS A 119 0.34 22.52 22.87
C HIS A 119 0.43 21.01 22.59
N GLY A 120 -0.61 20.45 21.99
CA GLY A 120 -0.62 19.03 21.61
C GLY A 120 0.47 18.66 20.62
N LEU A 121 0.80 19.54 19.65
CA LEU A 121 1.91 19.34 18.71
C LEU A 121 3.27 19.34 19.43
N GLU A 122 3.48 20.27 20.37
CA GLU A 122 4.70 20.35 21.18
C GLU A 122 4.88 19.12 22.08
N ASP A 123 3.80 18.64 22.70
CA ASP A 123 3.82 17.42 23.52
C ASP A 123 4.22 16.20 22.68
N ILE A 124 3.64 16.06 21.48
CA ILE A 124 3.99 14.98 20.54
C ILE A 124 5.47 15.12 20.13
N ARG A 125 5.92 16.34 19.79
CA ARG A 125 7.33 16.60 19.45
C ARG A 125 8.27 16.17 20.57
N ALA A 126 7.99 16.61 21.79
CA ALA A 126 8.84 16.29 22.96
C ALA A 126 8.96 14.79 23.15
N ARG A 127 7.82 14.08 23.21
CA ARG A 127 7.77 12.64 23.41
C ARG A 127 8.49 11.87 22.29
N LEU A 128 8.18 12.15 21.03
CA LEU A 128 8.80 11.45 19.91
C LEU A 128 10.29 11.77 19.76
N THR A 129 10.72 12.98 20.12
CA THR A 129 12.14 13.33 20.14
C THR A 129 12.90 12.50 21.18
N ASP A 130 12.32 12.31 22.36
CA ASP A 130 12.90 11.44 23.39
C ASP A 130 12.88 9.98 22.96
N ASP A 131 11.79 9.50 22.35
CA ASP A 131 11.74 8.15 21.78
C ASP A 131 12.91 7.92 20.79
N PHE A 132 13.14 8.84 19.86
CA PHE A 132 14.23 8.73 18.89
C PHE A 132 15.61 8.70 19.56
N ARG A 133 15.83 9.50 20.59
CA ARG A 133 17.09 9.54 21.38
C ARG A 133 17.42 8.19 22.00
N PHE A 134 16.40 7.39 22.34
CA PHE A 134 16.54 6.03 22.87
C PHE A 134 16.37 4.93 21.80
N GLY A 135 16.42 5.25 20.53
CA GLY A 135 16.30 4.30 19.44
C GLY A 135 14.89 3.75 19.26
N MET A 136 13.88 4.55 19.64
CA MET A 136 12.46 4.20 19.52
C MET A 136 11.76 5.13 18.52
N LYS A 137 10.65 4.68 17.96
CA LYS A 137 9.67 5.48 17.20
C LYS A 137 8.27 5.23 17.78
N GLY A 138 7.81 6.12 18.63
CA GLY A 138 6.61 5.83 19.41
C GLY A 138 6.85 4.61 20.32
N SER A 139 6.01 3.58 20.23
CA SER A 139 6.15 2.35 21.02
C SER A 139 7.04 1.27 20.42
N GLU A 140 7.59 1.50 19.21
CA GLU A 140 8.39 0.52 18.48
C GLU A 140 9.87 0.93 18.46
N ARG A 141 10.78 -0.07 18.39
CA ARG A 141 12.20 0.20 18.13
C ARG A 141 12.41 0.67 16.71
N LEU A 142 13.30 1.64 16.53
CA LEU A 142 13.82 1.99 15.21
C LEU A 142 14.49 0.74 14.61
N LYS A 143 14.11 0.38 13.41
CA LYS A 143 14.67 -0.75 12.68
C LYS A 143 15.52 -0.22 11.54
N LYS A 144 16.66 -0.88 11.32
CA LYS A 144 17.39 -0.69 10.08
C LYS A 144 16.52 -1.26 8.95
N ASP A 145 16.16 -0.40 8.00
CA ASP A 145 15.52 -0.91 6.79
C ASP A 145 16.49 -1.88 6.10
N PRO A 146 16.09 -3.11 5.82
CA PRO A 146 16.97 -4.04 5.17
C PRO A 146 17.37 -3.46 3.81
N VAL A 147 18.64 -3.15 3.64
CA VAL A 147 19.20 -2.83 2.32
C VAL A 147 19.19 -4.14 1.54
N VAL A 148 18.08 -4.42 0.87
CA VAL A 148 17.99 -5.58 -0.01
C VAL A 148 18.78 -5.25 -1.27
N SER A 149 20.06 -5.60 -1.26
CA SER A 149 20.87 -5.66 -2.47
C SER A 149 20.46 -6.92 -3.23
N ILE A 150 19.46 -6.78 -4.11
CA ILE A 150 19.10 -7.88 -5.01
C ILE A 150 20.13 -7.90 -6.14
N VAL A 151 21.18 -8.70 -5.96
CA VAL A 151 22.02 -9.11 -7.07
C VAL A 151 21.27 -10.21 -7.82
N SER A 152 20.44 -9.84 -8.77
CA SER A 152 19.76 -10.81 -9.63
C SER A 152 20.72 -11.25 -10.73
N ASN A 153 21.39 -12.37 -10.50
CA ASN A 153 22.06 -13.12 -11.56
C ASN A 153 21.02 -13.94 -12.34
N GLN A 154 20.22 -13.28 -13.16
CA GLN A 154 19.30 -13.98 -14.06
C GLN A 154 20.04 -14.35 -15.35
N THR A 155 20.49 -15.58 -15.41
CA THR A 155 20.84 -16.24 -16.67
C THR A 155 19.63 -17.08 -17.12
N ASN A 156 18.92 -16.57 -18.14
CA ASN A 156 17.97 -17.31 -18.99
C ASN A 156 16.96 -18.25 -18.29
N SER A 157 16.19 -17.74 -17.33
CA SER A 157 15.01 -18.47 -16.83
C SER A 157 13.74 -17.86 -17.41
N PRO A 158 13.01 -18.55 -18.30
CA PRO A 158 11.71 -18.10 -18.77
C PRO A 158 10.74 -17.99 -17.60
N GLY A 159 10.15 -16.82 -17.39
CA GLY A 159 9.18 -16.55 -16.32
C GLY A 159 9.73 -15.92 -15.05
N ALA A 160 11.00 -15.53 -15.00
CA ALA A 160 11.55 -14.80 -13.86
C ALA A 160 11.09 -13.33 -13.84
N VAL A 161 10.46 -12.91 -12.74
CA VAL A 161 10.04 -11.53 -12.50
C VAL A 161 11.09 -10.82 -11.67
N GLN A 162 11.73 -9.79 -12.23
CA GLN A 162 12.63 -8.93 -11.48
C GLN A 162 11.82 -7.93 -10.67
N GLN A 163 11.90 -8.00 -9.35
CA GLN A 163 11.30 -7.02 -8.45
C GLN A 163 12.40 -6.27 -7.70
N ILE A 164 12.36 -4.95 -7.77
CA ILE A 164 13.21 -4.06 -7.00
C ILE A 164 12.34 -3.41 -5.94
N GLY A 165 12.57 -3.72 -4.67
CA GLY A 165 11.87 -3.13 -3.53
C GLY A 165 12.85 -2.69 -2.46
N VAL A 166 12.56 -1.56 -1.81
CA VAL A 166 13.28 -1.04 -0.63
C VAL A 166 12.28 -0.93 0.51
N GLY A 167 12.51 -1.68 1.59
CA GLY A 167 11.66 -1.66 2.79
C GLY A 167 11.13 -3.05 3.22
N ASP A 168 10.41 -3.10 4.35
CA ASP A 168 9.71 -4.31 4.81
C ASP A 168 8.58 -4.65 3.85
N PHE A 169 8.91 -5.40 2.83
CA PHE A 169 7.98 -5.88 1.84
C PHE A 169 7.47 -7.26 2.25
N SER A 170 6.26 -7.35 2.76
CA SER A 170 5.50 -8.58 2.68
C SER A 170 4.82 -8.64 1.30
N GLN A 171 5.63 -8.77 0.25
CA GLN A 171 5.11 -9.04 -1.07
C GLN A 171 4.87 -10.53 -1.18
N LYS A 172 3.60 -10.94 -1.14
CA LYS A 172 3.23 -12.21 -1.75
C LYS A 172 3.41 -12.00 -3.26
N ALA A 173 4.59 -12.38 -3.77
CA ALA A 173 4.76 -12.54 -5.21
C ALA A 173 3.83 -13.68 -5.63
N PHE A 174 2.65 -13.33 -6.11
CA PHE A 174 1.85 -14.25 -6.89
C PHE A 174 2.54 -14.37 -8.26
N VAL A 175 3.61 -15.19 -8.31
CA VAL A 175 3.96 -15.83 -9.55
C VAL A 175 2.80 -16.79 -9.80
N GLN A 176 1.82 -16.38 -10.58
CA GLN A 176 0.81 -17.29 -11.06
C GLN A 176 1.50 -18.29 -11.97
N ASN A 177 1.95 -19.39 -11.36
CA ASN A 177 2.51 -20.51 -12.10
C ASN A 177 1.35 -21.23 -12.80
N HIS A 178 1.10 -20.86 -14.06
CA HIS A 178 0.05 -21.48 -14.88
C HIS A 178 0.47 -22.88 -15.41
N GLN A 179 1.70 -23.31 -15.12
CA GLN A 179 2.21 -24.61 -15.58
C GLN A 179 1.35 -25.79 -15.12
N PRO A 180 0.86 -25.87 -13.85
CA PRO A 180 -0.05 -26.94 -13.43
C PRO A 180 -1.34 -27.01 -14.25
N LEU A 181 -1.89 -25.86 -14.65
CA LEU A 181 -3.08 -25.81 -15.51
C LEU A 181 -2.77 -26.31 -16.91
N ILE A 182 -1.65 -25.91 -17.49
CA ILE A 182 -1.19 -26.36 -18.81
C ILE A 182 -0.98 -27.86 -18.80
N ASP A 183 -0.31 -28.39 -17.76
CA ASP A 183 -0.01 -29.82 -17.64
C ASP A 183 -1.29 -30.66 -17.47
N ALA A 184 -2.25 -30.19 -16.66
CA ALA A 184 -3.55 -30.85 -16.49
C ALA A 184 -4.33 -30.94 -17.79
N ILE A 185 -4.39 -29.84 -18.57
CA ILE A 185 -5.07 -29.81 -19.85
C ILE A 185 -4.40 -30.77 -20.85
N ASN A 186 -3.08 -30.72 -20.98
CA ASN A 186 -2.34 -31.60 -21.90
C ASN A 186 -2.50 -33.06 -21.53
N LYS A 187 -2.45 -33.40 -20.24
CA LYS A 187 -2.68 -34.77 -19.76
C LYS A 187 -4.08 -35.25 -20.08
N ALA A 188 -5.08 -34.40 -19.93
CA ALA A 188 -6.45 -34.75 -20.23
C ALA A 188 -6.70 -34.97 -21.73
N LEU A 189 -6.12 -34.13 -22.59
CA LEU A 189 -6.21 -34.29 -24.05
C LEU A 189 -5.48 -35.54 -24.55
N ALA A 190 -4.52 -36.06 -23.78
CA ALA A 190 -3.84 -37.33 -24.07
C ALA A 190 -4.52 -38.55 -23.45
N SER A 191 -5.56 -38.38 -22.64
CA SER A 191 -6.18 -39.45 -21.87
C SER A 191 -7.01 -40.40 -22.76
N PRO A 192 -7.13 -41.69 -22.36
CA PRO A 192 -7.99 -42.64 -23.06
C PRO A 192 -9.46 -42.21 -23.12
N GLU A 193 -9.94 -41.55 -22.08
CA GLU A 193 -11.30 -41.04 -21.96
C GLU A 193 -11.56 -39.99 -23.05
N TYR A 194 -10.65 -39.05 -23.27
CA TYR A 194 -10.72 -38.09 -24.34
C TYR A 194 -10.72 -38.77 -25.72
N GLN A 195 -9.84 -39.79 -25.88
CA GLN A 195 -9.74 -40.49 -27.15
C GLN A 195 -11.01 -41.30 -27.49
N SER A 196 -11.83 -41.64 -26.51
CA SER A 196 -13.11 -42.34 -26.70
C SER A 196 -14.27 -41.43 -27.05
N LEU A 197 -14.13 -40.11 -26.98
CA LEU A 197 -15.16 -39.15 -27.34
C LEU A 197 -15.46 -39.14 -28.84
N ARG A 198 -16.68 -38.75 -29.20
CA ARG A 198 -17.04 -38.55 -30.61
C ARG A 198 -16.27 -37.36 -31.20
N PRO A 199 -16.07 -37.33 -32.54
CA PRO A 199 -15.31 -36.26 -33.19
C PRO A 199 -15.82 -34.85 -32.85
N ASP A 200 -17.14 -34.61 -32.89
CA ASP A 200 -17.78 -33.34 -32.55
C ASP A 200 -17.50 -32.90 -31.09
N GLN A 201 -17.46 -33.85 -30.17
CA GLN A 201 -17.16 -33.61 -28.76
C GLN A 201 -15.67 -33.31 -28.53
N LYS A 202 -14.80 -34.01 -29.26
CA LYS A 202 -13.35 -33.74 -29.23
C LYS A 202 -13.03 -32.32 -29.71
N ASP A 203 -13.63 -31.92 -30.82
CA ASP A 203 -13.41 -30.60 -31.40
C ASP A 203 -13.88 -29.51 -30.44
N ALA A 204 -15.10 -29.63 -29.89
CA ALA A 204 -15.62 -28.68 -28.93
C ALA A 204 -14.76 -28.54 -27.67
N LEU A 205 -14.27 -29.66 -27.10
CA LEU A 205 -13.39 -29.63 -25.91
C LEU A 205 -12.04 -29.04 -26.25
N LYS A 206 -11.49 -29.39 -27.40
CA LYS A 206 -10.19 -28.92 -27.88
C LYS A 206 -10.20 -27.40 -28.10
N ASP A 207 -11.22 -26.83 -28.74
CA ASP A 207 -11.34 -25.38 -28.97
C ASP A 207 -11.30 -24.60 -27.65
N VAL A 208 -12.01 -25.09 -26.63
CA VAL A 208 -12.01 -24.44 -25.30
C VAL A 208 -10.66 -24.60 -24.62
N ALA A 209 -10.05 -25.80 -24.72
CA ALA A 209 -8.74 -26.09 -24.14
C ALA A 209 -7.64 -25.25 -24.81
N ASP A 210 -7.62 -25.14 -26.13
CA ASP A 210 -6.63 -24.36 -26.87
C ASP A 210 -6.75 -22.86 -26.53
N THR A 211 -7.98 -22.33 -26.43
CA THR A 211 -8.21 -20.94 -25.99
C THR A 211 -7.67 -20.68 -24.58
N LEU A 212 -7.86 -21.62 -23.66
CA LEU A 212 -7.36 -21.51 -22.28
C LEU A 212 -5.83 -21.63 -22.23
N LEU A 213 -5.24 -22.53 -23.02
CA LEU A 213 -3.79 -22.71 -23.14
C LEU A 213 -3.12 -21.46 -23.74
N GLU A 214 -3.70 -20.88 -24.78
CA GLU A 214 -3.21 -19.62 -25.38
C GLU A 214 -3.19 -18.48 -24.35
N GLU A 215 -4.26 -18.34 -23.56
CA GLU A 215 -4.32 -17.31 -22.54
C GLU A 215 -3.30 -17.59 -21.41
N ALA A 216 -3.18 -18.84 -20.97
CA ALA A 216 -2.27 -19.25 -19.90
C ALA A 216 -0.77 -19.09 -20.26
N LYS A 217 -0.44 -19.15 -21.56
CA LYS A 217 0.92 -19.00 -22.08
C LYS A 217 1.34 -17.56 -22.33
N LYS A 218 0.44 -16.58 -22.20
CA LYS A 218 0.78 -15.17 -22.38
C LYS A 218 1.75 -14.71 -21.29
N GLU A 219 2.57 -13.76 -21.61
CA GLU A 219 3.48 -13.10 -20.65
C GLU A 219 2.71 -12.40 -19.52
N LYS A 220 1.50 -11.91 -19.80
CA LYS A 220 0.55 -11.31 -18.84
C LYS A 220 -0.85 -11.88 -19.10
N PRO A 221 -1.18 -13.05 -18.56
CA PRO A 221 -2.49 -13.64 -18.70
C PRO A 221 -3.58 -12.79 -18.02
N ASP A 222 -4.76 -12.73 -18.62
CA ASP A 222 -5.92 -12.07 -18.02
C ASP A 222 -6.61 -13.02 -17.03
N PRO A 223 -6.61 -12.72 -15.71
CA PRO A 223 -7.22 -13.59 -14.70
C PRO A 223 -8.71 -13.83 -14.93
N GLY A 224 -9.44 -12.83 -15.45
CA GLY A 224 -10.86 -12.95 -15.75
C GLY A 224 -11.13 -13.90 -16.90
N LYS A 225 -10.27 -13.88 -17.93
CA LYS A 225 -10.38 -14.82 -19.06
C LYS A 225 -9.99 -16.22 -18.62
N LEU A 226 -8.91 -16.41 -17.89
CA LEU A 226 -8.51 -17.70 -17.36
C LEU A 226 -9.62 -18.32 -16.53
N LYS A 227 -10.21 -17.56 -15.61
CA LYS A 227 -11.33 -18.02 -14.78
C LYS A 227 -12.53 -18.45 -15.62
N ARG A 228 -12.94 -17.61 -16.57
CA ARG A 228 -14.11 -17.87 -17.44
C ARG A 228 -13.89 -19.11 -18.30
N TRP A 229 -12.75 -19.24 -18.96
CA TRP A 229 -12.46 -20.36 -19.84
C TRP A 229 -12.17 -21.65 -19.05
N GLY A 230 -11.55 -21.54 -17.86
CA GLY A 230 -11.34 -22.67 -16.95
C GLY A 230 -12.67 -23.27 -16.48
N HIS A 231 -13.64 -22.45 -16.05
CA HIS A 231 -14.97 -22.94 -15.69
C HIS A 231 -15.67 -23.59 -16.89
N ARG A 232 -15.62 -22.96 -18.07
CA ARG A 232 -16.22 -23.52 -19.27
C ARG A 232 -15.64 -24.88 -19.65
N LEU A 233 -14.32 -25.05 -19.52
CA LEU A 233 -13.65 -26.32 -19.77
C LEU A 233 -14.04 -27.39 -18.74
N ALA A 234 -14.16 -27.01 -17.48
CA ALA A 234 -14.58 -27.91 -16.41
C ALA A 234 -16.06 -28.37 -16.59
N ASP A 235 -16.95 -27.45 -16.94
CA ASP A 235 -18.35 -27.75 -17.18
C ASP A 235 -18.51 -28.69 -18.41
N LEU A 236 -17.84 -28.37 -19.51
CA LEU A 236 -17.83 -29.22 -20.70
C LEU A 236 -17.22 -30.60 -20.42
N GLY A 237 -16.13 -30.65 -19.60
CA GLY A 237 -15.55 -31.91 -19.15
C GLY A 237 -16.53 -32.78 -18.36
N LYS A 238 -17.33 -32.19 -17.48
CA LYS A 238 -18.40 -32.89 -16.74
C LYS A 238 -19.47 -33.46 -17.69
N ASP A 239 -19.94 -32.64 -18.61
CA ASP A 239 -20.99 -33.00 -19.56
C ASP A 239 -20.57 -34.15 -20.48
N LEU A 240 -19.26 -34.25 -20.74
CA LEU A 240 -18.65 -35.29 -21.55
C LEU A 240 -18.14 -36.52 -20.74
N GLY A 241 -18.37 -36.53 -19.43
CA GLY A 241 -17.96 -37.65 -18.57
C GLY A 241 -16.47 -37.62 -18.15
N LEU A 242 -15.74 -36.53 -18.44
CA LEU A 242 -14.33 -36.35 -18.08
C LEU A 242 -14.20 -35.76 -16.66
N HIS A 243 -14.73 -36.48 -15.68
CA HIS A 243 -14.84 -35.97 -14.29
C HIS A 243 -13.50 -35.67 -13.64
N VAL A 244 -12.45 -36.43 -13.98
CA VAL A 244 -11.09 -36.21 -13.45
C VAL A 244 -10.55 -34.87 -13.92
N LEU A 245 -10.65 -34.57 -15.23
CA LEU A 245 -10.26 -33.29 -15.80
C LEU A 245 -11.02 -32.13 -15.15
N ALA A 246 -12.36 -32.25 -15.07
CA ALA A 246 -13.20 -31.21 -14.50
C ALA A 246 -12.83 -30.90 -13.05
N THR A 247 -12.59 -31.91 -12.23
CA THR A 247 -12.20 -31.75 -10.82
C THR A 247 -10.81 -31.14 -10.68
N GLU A 248 -9.85 -31.58 -11.50
CA GLU A 248 -8.46 -31.08 -11.46
C GLU A 248 -8.41 -29.60 -11.88
N ILE A 249 -9.14 -29.20 -12.93
CA ILE A 249 -9.22 -27.81 -13.36
C ILE A 249 -9.85 -26.93 -12.28
N VAL A 250 -10.97 -27.35 -11.69
CA VAL A 250 -11.63 -26.58 -10.61
C VAL A 250 -10.71 -26.41 -9.41
N HIS A 251 -9.97 -27.46 -9.04
CA HIS A 251 -9.03 -27.40 -7.93
C HIS A 251 -7.87 -26.43 -8.21
N ILE A 252 -7.26 -26.50 -9.39
CA ILE A 252 -6.17 -25.60 -9.80
C ILE A 252 -6.65 -24.16 -9.85
N MET A 253 -7.81 -23.92 -10.46
CA MET A 253 -8.41 -22.58 -10.55
C MET A 253 -8.77 -22.02 -9.15
N GLY A 254 -9.29 -22.88 -8.25
CA GLY A 254 -9.53 -22.51 -6.85
C GLY A 254 -8.26 -22.04 -6.17
N GLY A 255 -7.17 -22.79 -6.30
CA GLY A 255 -5.86 -22.42 -5.73
C GLY A 255 -5.27 -21.13 -6.33
N MET A 256 -5.50 -20.87 -7.62
CA MET A 256 -4.99 -19.67 -8.31
C MET A 256 -5.72 -18.37 -7.94
N PHE A 257 -7.00 -18.44 -7.56
CA PHE A 257 -7.85 -17.25 -7.36
C PHE A 257 -8.42 -17.13 -5.94
N SER A 258 -7.95 -17.95 -4.98
CA SER A 258 -8.35 -17.92 -3.56
C SER A 258 -7.40 -17.11 -2.66
N GLY A 259 -6.62 -16.17 -3.23
CA GLY A 259 -5.67 -15.32 -2.52
C GLY A 259 -6.16 -13.89 -2.32
#